data_12b2e4bc4ac925823567a960ff7cf121
#
_entry.id   12b2e4bc4ac925823567a960ff7cf121
#
_cell.length_a   1.000
_cell.length_b   1.000
_cell.length_c   1.000
_cell.angle_alpha   90.00
_cell.angle_beta   90.00
_cell.angle_gamma   90.00
#
_symmetry.space_group_name_H-M   'P 1'
#
loop_
_entity.id
_entity.type
_entity.pdbx_description
1 polymer ?
#
loop_
_entity_poly.entity_id
_entity_poly.type
_entity_poly.pdbx_seq_one_letter_code
_entity_poly.pdbx_strand_id
1 'polypeptide(L)'
;MQVCDECGAWRMPPRPMCPTCRSVASSWVATSGRGTIWSFVVPHPPLLPAYAELAPYNAIVVALDENPAIRFVGNLVARADGPINEIDPATIEIGEPVEVVFQQVEEVTLPRWMRVR
;
A
#
# COMPACT_ATOMS: atom_id res chain seq x y z
N MET A 1 -3.90 -11.40 3.49
CA MET A 1 -3.89 -10.69 4.79
C MET A 1 -3.90 -11.70 5.92
N GLN A 2 -3.23 -11.36 7.01
CA GLN A 2 -3.19 -12.22 8.20
C GLN A 2 -4.42 -11.95 9.08
N VAL A 3 -5.12 -13.02 9.46
CA VAL A 3 -6.35 -12.94 10.25
C VAL A 3 -6.22 -13.89 11.44
N CYS A 4 -6.57 -13.41 12.63
CA CYS A 4 -6.57 -14.24 13.84
C CYS A 4 -7.64 -15.32 13.75
N ASP A 5 -7.28 -16.57 14.03
CA ASP A 5 -8.22 -17.69 14.01
C ASP A 5 -9.19 -17.67 15.20
N GLU A 6 -8.83 -17.01 16.28
CA GLU A 6 -9.64 -16.96 17.51
C GLU A 6 -10.64 -15.80 17.51
N CYS A 7 -10.20 -14.57 17.26
CA CYS A 7 -11.05 -13.39 17.35
C CYS A 7 -11.42 -12.77 16.00
N GLY A 8 -10.83 -13.25 14.89
CA GLY A 8 -11.09 -12.72 13.55
C GLY A 8 -10.45 -11.38 13.24
N ALA A 9 -9.62 -10.83 14.13
CA ALA A 9 -8.97 -9.54 13.90
C ALA A 9 -7.95 -9.64 12.77
N TRP A 10 -7.97 -8.67 11.87
CA TRP A 10 -6.97 -8.55 10.81
C TRP A 10 -5.77 -7.78 11.33
N ARG A 11 -4.59 -8.11 10.86
CA ARG A 11 -3.36 -7.41 11.29
C ARG A 11 -2.41 -7.12 10.13
N MET A 12 -1.91 -5.91 10.18
CA MET A 12 -0.88 -5.41 9.30
C MET A 12 0.00 -4.45 10.11
N PRO A 13 1.30 -4.64 10.17
CA PRO A 13 2.07 -5.71 9.51
C PRO A 13 1.83 -7.09 10.13
N PRO A 14 2.24 -8.17 9.46
CA PRO A 14 2.14 -9.53 10.02
C PRO A 14 2.88 -9.64 11.35
N ARG A 15 2.28 -10.34 12.30
CA ARG A 15 2.82 -10.52 13.65
C ARG A 15 2.57 -11.94 14.15
N PRO A 16 3.47 -12.51 14.99
CA PRO A 16 3.26 -13.84 15.54
C PRO A 16 2.07 -13.94 16.48
N MET A 17 1.72 -12.86 17.18
CA MET A 17 0.66 -12.81 18.18
C MET A 17 -0.38 -11.77 17.82
N CYS A 18 -1.64 -12.10 18.03
CA CYS A 18 -2.74 -11.16 17.84
C CYS A 18 -2.68 -10.05 18.89
N PRO A 19 -2.65 -8.77 18.49
CA PRO A 19 -2.62 -7.66 19.45
C PRO A 19 -3.95 -7.49 20.21
N THR A 20 -5.05 -8.09 19.72
CA THR A 20 -6.37 -7.97 20.34
C THR A 20 -6.61 -9.06 21.38
N CYS A 21 -6.38 -10.33 21.05
CA CYS A 21 -6.69 -11.46 21.93
C CYS A 21 -5.47 -12.28 22.37
N ARG A 22 -4.27 -11.95 21.87
CA ARG A 22 -3.00 -12.59 22.18
C ARG A 22 -2.86 -14.03 21.67
N SER A 23 -3.77 -14.52 20.85
CA SER A 23 -3.65 -15.82 20.21
C SER A 23 -2.47 -15.84 19.24
N VAL A 24 -1.81 -16.98 19.13
CA VAL A 24 -0.75 -17.22 18.12
C VAL A 24 -1.28 -17.98 16.92
N ALA A 25 -2.56 -18.33 16.90
CA ALA A 25 -3.20 -19.01 15.78
C ALA A 25 -3.71 -18.00 14.76
N SER A 26 -3.23 -18.10 13.53
CA SER A 26 -3.65 -17.20 12.46
C SER A 26 -3.66 -17.93 11.11
N SER A 27 -4.40 -17.36 10.17
CA SER A 27 -4.50 -17.84 8.80
C SER A 27 -4.31 -16.69 7.83
N TRP A 28 -3.95 -17.01 6.59
CA TRP A 28 -3.81 -16.03 5.52
C TRP A 28 -5.05 -16.06 4.64
N VAL A 29 -5.63 -14.90 4.43
CA VAL A 29 -6.84 -14.71 3.64
C VAL A 29 -6.49 -13.89 2.41
N ALA A 30 -6.92 -14.37 1.24
CA ALA A 30 -6.77 -13.60 0.00
C ALA A 30 -7.73 -12.41 -0.02
N THR A 31 -7.27 -11.29 -0.56
CA THR A 31 -8.08 -10.09 -0.74
C THR A 31 -8.18 -9.74 -2.22
N SER A 32 -9.10 -8.85 -2.57
CA SER A 32 -9.26 -8.38 -3.94
C SER A 32 -8.06 -7.58 -4.45
N GLY A 33 -7.24 -7.06 -3.55
CA GLY A 33 -6.18 -6.12 -3.90
C GLY A 33 -6.69 -4.71 -4.19
N ARG A 34 -7.95 -4.43 -3.91
CA ARG A 34 -8.56 -3.13 -4.12
C ARG A 34 -8.64 -2.32 -2.84
N GLY A 35 -8.51 -1.02 -3.00
CA GLY A 35 -8.62 -0.09 -1.90
C GLY A 35 -8.93 1.31 -2.37
N THR A 36 -8.87 2.23 -1.43
CA THR A 36 -9.19 3.63 -1.66
C THR A 36 -8.08 4.49 -1.09
N ILE A 37 -7.67 5.52 -1.81
CA ILE A 37 -6.67 6.46 -1.29
C ILE A 37 -7.26 7.18 -0.09
N TRP A 38 -6.69 6.91 1.08
CA TRP A 38 -7.09 7.53 2.34
C TRP A 38 -6.35 8.84 2.59
N SER A 39 -5.08 8.91 2.20
CA SER A 39 -4.24 10.09 2.32
C SER A 39 -3.04 9.98 1.39
N PHE A 40 -2.32 11.07 1.20
CA PHE A 40 -1.07 11.06 0.45
C PHE A 40 -0.18 12.22 0.86
N VAL A 41 1.11 12.07 0.55
CA VAL A 41 2.11 13.15 0.69
C VAL A 41 2.93 13.22 -0.59
N VAL A 42 3.52 14.38 -0.81
CA VAL A 42 4.47 14.62 -1.90
C VAL A 42 5.78 15.08 -1.27
N PRO A 43 6.76 14.17 -1.11
CA PRO A 43 8.04 14.53 -0.52
C PRO A 43 8.80 15.55 -1.36
N HIS A 44 9.39 16.54 -0.67
CA HIS A 44 10.21 17.56 -1.28
C HIS A 44 11.64 17.55 -0.69
N PRO A 45 12.64 18.02 -1.45
CA PRO A 45 14.01 18.12 -0.92
C PRO A 45 14.08 18.94 0.38
N PRO A 46 15.04 18.60 1.30
CA PRO A 46 16.12 17.63 1.12
C PRO A 46 15.66 16.18 1.29
N LEU A 47 16.13 15.30 0.39
CA LEU A 47 15.80 13.88 0.37
C LEU A 47 17.09 13.04 0.35
N LEU A 48 16.97 11.76 0.64
CA LEU A 48 18.09 10.82 0.45
C LEU A 48 18.52 10.85 -1.03
N PRO A 49 19.84 10.69 -1.30
CA PRO A 49 20.34 10.80 -2.68
C PRO A 49 19.61 9.92 -3.70
N ALA A 50 19.21 8.70 -3.30
CA ALA A 50 18.51 7.78 -4.18
C ALA A 50 17.13 8.30 -4.60
N TYR A 51 16.52 9.19 -3.84
CA TYR A 51 15.17 9.72 -4.10
C TYR A 51 15.17 11.17 -4.58
N ALA A 52 16.28 11.89 -4.42
CA ALA A 52 16.35 13.31 -4.78
C ALA A 52 16.06 13.56 -6.26
N GLU A 53 16.50 12.65 -7.13
CA GLU A 53 16.28 12.74 -8.57
C GLU A 53 14.86 12.33 -8.98
N LEU A 54 14.13 11.63 -8.11
CA LEU A 54 12.78 11.18 -8.38
C LEU A 54 11.72 12.20 -7.96
N ALA A 55 12.10 13.23 -7.20
CA ALA A 55 11.16 14.26 -6.75
C ALA A 55 10.69 15.14 -7.93
N PRO A 56 9.43 15.58 -7.94
CA PRO A 56 8.37 15.19 -7.00
C PRO A 56 7.82 13.81 -7.31
N TYR A 57 7.61 13.02 -6.26
CA TYR A 57 6.92 11.73 -6.36
C TYR A 57 5.83 11.65 -5.29
N ASN A 58 4.99 10.64 -5.33
CA ASN A 58 3.92 10.48 -4.36
C ASN A 58 4.20 9.33 -3.39
N ALA A 59 3.67 9.47 -2.19
CA ALA A 59 3.50 8.36 -1.25
C ALA A 59 2.05 8.37 -0.80
N ILE A 60 1.30 7.34 -1.13
CA ILE A 60 -0.12 7.23 -0.80
C ILE A 60 -0.34 6.26 0.34
N VAL A 61 -1.42 6.48 1.09
CA VAL A 61 -1.93 5.54 2.08
C VAL A 61 -3.25 5.01 1.55
N VAL A 62 -3.33 3.70 1.41
CA VAL A 62 -4.51 3.02 0.85
C VAL A 62 -5.24 2.27 1.96
N ALA A 63 -6.52 2.54 2.11
CA ALA A 63 -7.41 1.77 2.96
C ALA A 63 -7.96 0.59 2.16
N LEU A 64 -7.80 -0.62 2.67
CA LEU A 64 -8.24 -1.85 2.01
C LEU A 64 -9.77 -1.92 1.97
N ASP A 65 -10.36 -2.29 0.83
CA ASP A 65 -11.81 -2.34 0.67
C ASP A 65 -12.49 -3.31 1.64
N GLU A 66 -11.90 -4.50 1.84
CA GLU A 66 -12.46 -5.51 2.73
C GLU A 66 -12.38 -5.13 4.20
N ASN A 67 -11.41 -4.29 4.56
CA ASN A 67 -11.24 -3.82 5.93
C ASN A 67 -10.53 -2.45 5.92
N PRO A 68 -11.26 -1.33 5.90
CA PRO A 68 -10.66 -0.01 5.79
C PRO A 68 -9.76 0.41 6.97
N ALA A 69 -9.79 -0.32 8.07
CA ALA A 69 -8.85 -0.11 9.17
C ALA A 69 -7.43 -0.60 8.83
N ILE A 70 -7.31 -1.46 7.83
CA ILE A 70 -6.03 -1.93 7.30
C ILE A 70 -5.56 -0.95 6.24
N ARG A 71 -4.36 -0.41 6.42
CA ARG A 71 -3.81 0.60 5.54
C ARG A 71 -2.42 0.23 5.09
N PHE A 72 -2.14 0.51 3.82
CA PHE A 72 -0.86 0.28 3.19
C PHE A 72 -0.26 1.59 2.71
N VAL A 73 1.04 1.74 2.88
CA VAL A 73 1.79 2.85 2.31
C VAL A 73 2.48 2.37 1.03
N GLY A 74 2.37 3.15 -0.03
CA GLY A 74 3.02 2.81 -1.29
C GLY A 74 3.02 3.99 -2.25
N ASN A 75 3.32 3.69 -3.52
CA ASN A 75 3.33 4.71 -4.57
C ASN A 75 2.21 4.44 -5.56
N LEU A 76 1.57 5.50 -6.03
CA LEU A 76 0.67 5.45 -7.16
C LEU A 76 1.49 5.52 -8.43
N VAL A 77 1.32 4.54 -9.32
CA VAL A 77 2.07 4.43 -10.56
C VAL A 77 1.12 4.31 -11.75
N ALA A 78 1.60 4.69 -12.93
CA ALA A 78 0.83 4.55 -14.17
C ALA A 78 0.81 3.11 -14.68
N ARG A 79 1.85 2.34 -14.34
CA ARG A 79 2.01 0.93 -14.71
C ARG A 79 2.89 0.23 -13.69
N ALA A 80 2.75 -1.08 -13.56
CA ALA A 80 3.42 -1.87 -12.52
C ALA A 80 4.94 -1.69 -12.47
N ASP A 81 5.59 -1.61 -13.63
CA ASP A 81 7.04 -1.44 -13.78
C ASP A 81 7.46 0.01 -14.03
N GLY A 82 6.53 0.96 -13.91
CA GLY A 82 6.79 2.37 -14.15
C GLY A 82 7.50 3.06 -12.98
N PRO A 83 8.09 4.24 -13.25
CA PRO A 83 8.73 5.03 -12.21
C PRO A 83 7.71 5.62 -11.24
N ILE A 84 8.13 5.88 -10.02
CA ILE A 84 7.25 6.40 -8.95
C ILE A 84 6.91 7.90 -9.13
N ASN A 85 7.56 8.58 -10.06
CA ASN A 85 7.36 10.00 -10.32
C ASN A 85 6.64 10.29 -11.65
N GLU A 86 6.05 9.28 -12.28
CA GLU A 86 5.35 9.44 -13.56
C GLU A 86 3.98 10.11 -13.40
N ILE A 87 3.29 9.81 -12.30
CA ILE A 87 1.98 10.42 -12.00
C ILE A 87 2.19 11.84 -11.47
N ASP A 88 1.51 12.81 -12.06
CA ASP A 88 1.50 14.17 -11.54
C ASP A 88 0.77 14.18 -10.18
N PRO A 89 1.48 14.54 -9.08
CA PRO A 89 0.87 14.55 -7.75
C PRO A 89 -0.35 15.45 -7.63
N ALA A 90 -0.46 16.49 -8.46
CA ALA A 90 -1.61 17.40 -8.45
C ALA A 90 -2.91 16.73 -8.89
N THR A 91 -2.82 15.57 -9.54
CA THR A 91 -3.99 14.81 -10.00
C THR A 91 -4.52 13.81 -8.98
N ILE A 92 -3.82 13.63 -7.85
CA ILE A 92 -4.18 12.63 -6.85
C ILE A 92 -5.31 13.16 -5.96
N GLU A 93 -6.37 12.38 -5.81
CA GLU A 93 -7.52 12.74 -4.98
C GLU A 93 -7.75 11.71 -3.88
N ILE A 94 -8.02 12.19 -2.67
CA ILE A 94 -8.44 11.34 -1.55
C ILE A 94 -9.82 10.76 -1.89
N GLY A 95 -10.01 9.47 -1.66
CA GLY A 95 -11.24 8.76 -2.01
C GLY A 95 -11.19 8.05 -3.36
N GLU A 96 -10.12 8.23 -4.11
CA GLU A 96 -9.93 7.62 -5.42
C GLU A 96 -9.73 6.10 -5.28
N PRO A 97 -10.45 5.26 -6.08
CA PRO A 97 -10.25 3.82 -6.03
C PRO A 97 -8.96 3.41 -6.73
N VAL A 98 -8.25 2.47 -6.10
CA VAL A 98 -6.99 1.94 -6.62
C VAL A 98 -6.94 0.42 -6.47
N GLU A 99 -6.05 -0.21 -7.23
CA GLU A 99 -5.77 -1.63 -7.11
C GLU A 99 -4.26 -1.89 -7.04
N VAL A 100 -3.90 -2.93 -6.30
CA VAL A 100 -2.50 -3.32 -6.17
C VAL A 100 -1.99 -3.93 -7.48
N VAL A 101 -0.78 -3.56 -7.85
CA VAL A 101 0.01 -4.19 -8.89
C VAL A 101 1.38 -4.53 -8.34
N PHE A 102 2.09 -5.44 -8.96
CA PHE A 102 3.37 -5.91 -8.45
C PHE A 102 4.48 -5.63 -9.44
N GLN A 103 5.52 -4.97 -8.95
CA GLN A 103 6.75 -4.74 -9.69
C GLN A 103 7.79 -5.76 -9.26
N GLN A 104 8.39 -6.43 -10.22
CA GLN A 104 9.52 -7.33 -9.97
C GLN A 104 10.83 -6.56 -10.08
N VAL A 105 11.59 -6.52 -9.00
CA VAL A 105 12.93 -5.91 -8.98
C VAL A 105 13.89 -7.01 -8.52
N GLU A 106 14.62 -7.59 -9.47
CA GLU A 106 15.48 -8.75 -9.22
C GLU A 106 14.71 -9.88 -8.55
N GLU A 107 15.05 -10.26 -7.32
CA GLU A 107 14.40 -11.33 -6.57
C GLU A 107 13.24 -10.83 -5.70
N VAL A 108 13.00 -9.51 -5.69
CA VAL A 108 12.01 -8.89 -4.80
C VAL A 108 10.80 -8.46 -5.60
N THR A 109 9.63 -8.74 -5.06
CA THR A 109 8.36 -8.26 -5.60
C THR A 109 7.86 -7.12 -4.72
N LEU A 110 7.66 -5.95 -5.33
CA LEU A 110 7.21 -4.75 -4.63
C LEU A 110 5.76 -4.43 -4.98
N PRO A 111 4.88 -4.23 -4.00
CA PRO A 111 3.54 -3.75 -4.27
C PRO A 111 3.55 -2.28 -4.68
N ARG A 112 2.77 -1.97 -5.70
CA ARG A 112 2.49 -0.62 -6.17
C ARG A 112 0.98 -0.49 -6.32
N TRP A 113 0.49 0.70 -6.55
CA TRP A 113 -0.93 0.95 -6.70
C TRP A 113 -1.21 1.65 -8.02
N MET A 114 -2.28 1.25 -8.69
CA MET A 114 -2.75 1.87 -9.92
C MET A 114 -4.20 2.31 -9.76
N ARG A 115 -4.59 3.34 -10.51
CA ARG A 115 -5.98 3.75 -10.59
C ARG A 115 -6.83 2.65 -11.20
N VAL A 116 -8.01 2.44 -10.64
CA VAL A 116 -9.01 1.55 -11.22
C VAL A 116 -9.68 2.29 -12.37
N ARG A 117 -9.74 1.63 -13.52
CA ARG A 117 -10.39 2.18 -14.71
C ARG A 117 -11.83 1.72 -14.84
#